data_8d1936445fed58cd4f3be202bc8059aa
#
_entry.id   8d1936445fed58cd4f3be202bc8059aa
#
_cell.length_a   1.000
_cell.length_b   1.000
_cell.length_c   1.000
_cell.angle_alpha   90.00
_cell.angle_beta   90.00
_cell.angle_gamma   90.00
#
_symmetry.space_group_name_H-M   'P 1'
#
loop_
_entity.id
_entity.type
_entity.pdbx_description
1 polymer ?
#
loop_
_entity_poly.entity_id
_entity_poly.type
_entity_poly.pdbx_seq_one_letter_code
_entity_poly.pdbx_strand_id
1 'polypeptide(L)'
;MAINENDLNQEKAYLNIVNKELKEKISDIGVSLYQQEEKINEFKKYTWNSKAGMDKVEVNAAILENDLEVELLTMRGLYLKKLLKSESSPYFGRVDFNGDKIYIGLTYLDKNYDHLIYDWRSPISNLFYECEIGNAEYEAKEGTIKGIMTKKRQYKIEDGKLIRVFDSNLNIVDDLLQEVLENESSDKMKNIVDTIQKEQNEIIRDVAHKNLIVEGIAGSGKTSVALHRIAFLLYKINNLKSKDILILSPNNVFSEYISNVLPELGEDNTQNTTWSDFANSFIKEYKGVESFTNFVKRYYEKENINDFSKIKLSDEFKDIIDEYIAKFTKNVEFTSGIECKYKDYDIDTLNKLLHERYSTIPLFGRIELISENIANYNDGGKYKNKYIKELLTRLNVSKDYKKIYKGLFETEEFIKKYGIIDTSYINDKIINYDDSLIFIYMKGLLEGFPYNGIMKQIVVDEAQDYTPLQYFILKTIFKNASFTILGDVNQTINPYYKYDTLKKLDKIFTSRTANLRLTKTYRSSKEIIEYTNKILNLDFVSAIRNNNDIPVVFKKEKNIKEDLIENINNLKNKYKSIAVITKNDKEANKIYNLLKNDLDISLIKTDSNIW
;
A
#
# COMPACT_ATOMS: atom_id res chain seq x y z
N MET A 1 -10.86 -37.10 -2.23
CA MET A 1 -11.29 -38.44 -1.68
C MET A 1 -11.36 -38.33 -0.17
N ALA A 2 -12.39 -38.88 0.46
CA ALA A 2 -12.42 -39.00 1.92
C ALA A 2 -11.22 -39.85 2.37
N ILE A 3 -10.45 -39.37 3.34
CA ILE A 3 -9.33 -40.14 3.89
C ILE A 3 -9.85 -41.36 4.66
N ASN A 4 -9.03 -42.41 4.72
CA ASN A 4 -9.38 -43.58 5.48
C ASN A 4 -9.43 -43.28 7.00
N GLU A 5 -10.17 -44.06 7.75
CA GLU A 5 -10.42 -43.86 9.19
C GLU A 5 -9.12 -43.90 10.02
N ASN A 6 -8.16 -44.72 9.61
CA ASN A 6 -6.86 -44.82 10.28
C ASN A 6 -6.02 -43.57 10.12
N ASP A 7 -5.95 -43.00 8.90
CA ASP A 7 -5.30 -41.73 8.62
C ASP A 7 -5.96 -40.58 9.41
N LEU A 8 -7.30 -40.55 9.47
CA LEU A 8 -8.03 -39.53 10.23
C LEU A 8 -7.70 -39.58 11.72
N ASN A 9 -7.59 -40.80 12.30
CA ASN A 9 -7.23 -40.96 13.70
C ASN A 9 -5.78 -40.52 13.97
N GLN A 10 -4.86 -40.77 13.04
CA GLN A 10 -3.48 -40.26 13.14
C GLN A 10 -3.43 -38.72 13.11
N GLU A 11 -4.19 -38.08 12.23
CA GLU A 11 -4.23 -36.61 12.15
C GLU A 11 -4.85 -35.99 13.42
N LYS A 12 -5.92 -36.61 13.98
CA LYS A 12 -6.49 -36.17 15.27
C LYS A 12 -5.49 -36.32 16.42
N ALA A 13 -4.74 -37.42 16.45
CA ALA A 13 -3.72 -37.64 17.47
C ALA A 13 -2.58 -36.58 17.34
N TYR A 14 -2.15 -36.29 16.12
CA TYR A 14 -1.15 -35.25 15.87
C TYR A 14 -1.63 -33.88 16.29
N LEU A 15 -2.86 -33.48 15.92
CA LEU A 15 -3.47 -32.22 16.34
C LEU A 15 -3.51 -32.07 17.87
N ASN A 16 -3.81 -33.16 18.60
CA ASN A 16 -3.80 -33.15 20.06
C ASN A 16 -2.40 -32.88 20.64
N ILE A 17 -1.34 -33.45 20.02
CA ILE A 17 0.05 -33.17 20.40
C ILE A 17 0.38 -31.70 20.17
N VAL A 18 0.04 -31.19 18.99
CA VAL A 18 0.28 -29.79 18.62
C VAL A 18 -0.45 -28.82 19.55
N ASN A 19 -1.73 -29.07 19.82
CA ASN A 19 -2.53 -28.22 20.71
C ASN A 19 -1.99 -28.22 22.15
N LYS A 20 -1.49 -29.36 22.65
CA LYS A 20 -0.87 -29.42 23.95
C LYS A 20 0.41 -28.61 24.01
N GLU A 21 1.31 -28.83 23.06
CA GLU A 21 2.59 -28.10 22.97
C GLU A 21 2.40 -26.60 22.79
N LEU A 22 1.41 -26.20 21.98
CA LEU A 22 1.06 -24.80 21.75
C LEU A 22 0.67 -24.11 23.06
N LYS A 23 -0.19 -24.73 23.86
CA LYS A 23 -0.62 -24.24 25.19
C LYS A 23 0.55 -24.11 26.16
N GLU A 24 1.41 -25.13 26.21
CA GLU A 24 2.60 -25.13 27.05
C GLU A 24 3.54 -23.98 26.64
N LYS A 25 3.81 -23.82 25.34
CA LYS A 25 4.67 -22.75 24.81
C LYS A 25 4.10 -21.35 25.06
N ILE A 26 2.79 -21.16 24.91
CA ILE A 26 2.09 -19.89 25.22
C ILE A 26 2.28 -19.53 26.69
N SER A 27 2.08 -20.49 27.59
CA SER A 27 2.26 -20.29 29.02
C SER A 27 3.69 -19.91 29.38
N ASP A 28 4.68 -20.67 28.86
CA ASP A 28 6.09 -20.47 29.15
C ASP A 28 6.59 -19.11 28.67
N ILE A 29 6.19 -18.72 27.43
CA ILE A 29 6.55 -17.41 26.89
C ILE A 29 5.86 -16.30 27.67
N GLY A 30 4.58 -16.47 28.05
CA GLY A 30 3.85 -15.48 28.85
C GLY A 30 4.54 -15.21 30.19
N VAL A 31 4.93 -16.25 30.91
CA VAL A 31 5.68 -16.11 32.17
C VAL A 31 7.05 -15.46 31.95
N SER A 32 7.78 -15.88 30.90
CA SER A 32 9.08 -15.32 30.56
C SER A 32 9.01 -13.83 30.21
N LEU A 33 7.99 -13.41 29.47
CA LEU A 33 7.76 -12.00 29.12
C LEU A 33 7.52 -11.13 30.36
N TYR A 34 6.67 -11.60 31.27
CA TYR A 34 6.39 -10.90 32.51
C TYR A 34 7.68 -10.69 33.34
N GLN A 35 8.47 -11.75 33.51
CA GLN A 35 9.74 -11.67 34.24
C GLN A 35 10.76 -10.74 33.57
N GLN A 36 10.82 -10.73 32.25
CA GLN A 36 11.72 -9.87 31.48
C GLN A 36 11.30 -8.41 31.58
N GLU A 37 9.99 -8.11 31.54
CA GLU A 37 9.46 -6.76 31.74
C GLU A 37 9.78 -6.22 33.11
N GLU A 38 9.66 -7.01 34.16
CA GLU A 38 10.07 -6.62 35.51
C GLU A 38 11.56 -6.27 35.57
N LYS A 39 12.44 -7.12 35.01
CA LYS A 39 13.88 -6.86 34.96
C LYS A 39 14.23 -5.59 34.20
N ILE A 40 13.59 -5.32 33.06
CA ILE A 40 13.79 -4.09 32.29
C ILE A 40 13.39 -2.86 33.15
N ASN A 41 12.28 -2.94 33.85
CA ASN A 41 11.80 -1.85 34.69
C ASN A 41 12.73 -1.59 35.90
N GLU A 42 13.26 -2.66 36.52
CA GLU A 42 14.26 -2.53 37.59
C GLU A 42 15.57 -1.95 37.06
N PHE A 43 16.06 -2.40 35.91
CA PHE A 43 17.26 -1.89 35.27
C PHE A 43 17.13 -0.40 34.90
N LYS A 44 15.98 0.02 34.36
CA LYS A 44 15.68 1.43 34.10
C LYS A 44 15.72 2.27 35.36
N LYS A 45 15.12 1.80 36.47
CA LYS A 45 15.16 2.49 37.77
C LYS A 45 16.58 2.60 38.30
N TYR A 46 17.36 1.52 38.22
CA TYR A 46 18.76 1.51 38.64
C TYR A 46 19.61 2.49 37.84
N THR A 47 19.52 2.45 36.51
CA THR A 47 20.27 3.34 35.61
C THR A 47 19.91 4.80 35.84
N TRP A 48 18.63 5.09 36.03
CA TRP A 48 18.17 6.45 36.33
C TRP A 48 18.72 6.99 37.64
N ASN A 49 18.72 6.18 38.69
CA ASN A 49 19.20 6.58 40.01
C ASN A 49 20.74 6.69 40.06
N SER A 50 21.46 5.89 39.29
CA SER A 50 22.93 5.84 39.26
C SER A 50 23.55 6.80 38.24
N LYS A 51 22.74 7.44 37.38
CA LYS A 51 23.21 8.29 36.27
C LYS A 51 24.17 9.41 36.68
N ALA A 52 24.04 9.95 37.88
CA ALA A 52 24.90 11.02 38.40
C ALA A 52 26.32 10.57 38.70
N GLY A 53 26.56 9.25 38.89
CA GLY A 53 27.88 8.66 39.15
C GLY A 53 28.51 7.93 37.97
N MET A 54 27.78 7.80 36.86
CA MET A 54 28.24 7.12 35.63
C MET A 54 28.93 8.09 34.67
N ASP A 55 29.95 7.63 33.98
CA ASP A 55 30.51 8.38 32.86
C ASP A 55 29.64 8.26 31.60
N LYS A 56 29.96 9.05 30.55
CA LYS A 56 29.17 9.05 29.30
C LYS A 56 29.21 7.70 28.57
N VAL A 57 30.27 6.94 28.70
CA VAL A 57 30.44 5.63 28.03
C VAL A 57 29.56 4.59 28.72
N GLU A 58 29.58 4.59 30.07
CA GLU A 58 28.75 3.71 30.89
C GLU A 58 27.23 3.99 30.68
N VAL A 59 26.84 5.26 30.62
CA VAL A 59 25.44 5.64 30.33
C VAL A 59 25.01 5.16 28.94
N ASN A 60 25.86 5.33 27.91
CA ASN A 60 25.55 4.89 26.56
C ASN A 60 25.50 3.36 26.46
N ALA A 61 26.38 2.63 27.15
CA ALA A 61 26.35 1.17 27.21
C ALA A 61 25.05 0.67 27.86
N ALA A 62 24.65 1.25 28.98
CA ALA A 62 23.39 0.90 29.66
C ALA A 62 22.14 1.19 28.82
N ILE A 63 22.14 2.28 28.04
CA ILE A 63 21.05 2.58 27.10
C ILE A 63 21.00 1.51 26.00
N LEU A 64 22.14 1.15 25.41
CA LEU A 64 22.21 0.16 24.34
C LEU A 64 21.74 -1.23 24.81
N GLU A 65 22.16 -1.63 26.01
CA GLU A 65 21.73 -2.89 26.64
C GLU A 65 20.22 -2.90 26.88
N ASN A 66 19.65 -1.82 27.43
CA ASN A 66 18.21 -1.70 27.61
C ASN A 66 17.43 -1.73 26.28
N ASP A 67 17.95 -1.09 25.23
CA ASP A 67 17.31 -1.08 23.92
C ASP A 67 17.29 -2.48 23.29
N LEU A 68 18.35 -3.26 23.45
CA LEU A 68 18.43 -4.66 23.04
C LEU A 68 17.39 -5.52 23.79
N GLU A 69 17.32 -5.39 25.12
CA GLU A 69 16.34 -6.13 25.93
C GLU A 69 14.89 -5.78 25.57
N VAL A 70 14.60 -4.51 25.30
CA VAL A 70 13.29 -4.06 24.84
C VAL A 70 12.97 -4.63 23.44
N GLU A 71 13.95 -4.70 22.54
CA GLU A 71 13.77 -5.29 21.22
C GLU A 71 13.47 -6.79 21.32
N LEU A 72 14.20 -7.53 22.17
CA LEU A 72 13.94 -8.95 22.44
C LEU A 72 12.56 -9.19 23.07
N LEU A 73 12.15 -8.37 24.02
CA LEU A 73 10.82 -8.42 24.62
C LEU A 73 9.73 -8.22 23.55
N THR A 74 9.93 -7.25 22.67
CA THR A 74 9.00 -6.96 21.57
C THR A 74 8.88 -8.14 20.62
N MET A 75 10.01 -8.74 20.20
CA MET A 75 10.02 -9.91 19.31
C MET A 75 9.31 -11.13 19.94
N ARG A 76 9.56 -11.40 21.24
CA ARG A 76 8.87 -12.48 21.97
C ARG A 76 7.37 -12.20 22.11
N GLY A 77 6.99 -10.96 22.36
CA GLY A 77 5.58 -10.53 22.42
C GLY A 77 4.86 -10.72 21.09
N LEU A 78 5.50 -10.41 19.97
CA LEU A 78 4.97 -10.68 18.63
C LEU A 78 4.82 -12.17 18.36
N TYR A 79 5.81 -12.98 18.78
CA TYR A 79 5.71 -14.43 18.65
C TYR A 79 4.57 -15.01 19.51
N LEU A 80 4.41 -14.55 20.75
CA LEU A 80 3.28 -14.94 21.60
C LEU A 80 1.93 -14.59 20.95
N LYS A 81 1.79 -13.40 20.37
CA LYS A 81 0.57 -13.04 19.64
C LYS A 81 0.27 -14.00 18.48
N LYS A 82 1.29 -14.44 17.74
CA LYS A 82 1.15 -15.43 16.65
C LYS A 82 0.71 -16.79 17.17
N LEU A 83 1.30 -17.25 18.27
CA LEU A 83 0.91 -18.52 18.91
C LEU A 83 -0.54 -18.49 19.41
N LEU A 84 -0.96 -17.41 20.08
CA LEU A 84 -2.34 -17.22 20.54
C LEU A 84 -3.36 -17.28 19.38
N LYS A 85 -3.02 -16.70 18.24
CA LYS A 85 -3.86 -16.81 17.03
C LYS A 85 -3.90 -18.20 16.45
N SER A 86 -2.80 -18.93 16.55
CA SER A 86 -2.71 -20.31 16.07
C SER A 86 -3.48 -21.31 16.94
N GLU A 87 -3.98 -20.92 18.13
CA GLU A 87 -4.77 -21.84 18.97
C GLU A 87 -6.04 -22.35 18.29
N SER A 88 -6.72 -21.48 17.51
CA SER A 88 -7.93 -21.90 16.79
C SER A 88 -7.61 -22.79 15.59
N SER A 89 -6.55 -22.49 14.84
CA SER A 89 -6.13 -23.23 13.65
C SER A 89 -4.61 -23.28 13.56
N PRO A 90 -3.96 -24.26 14.21
CA PRO A 90 -2.50 -24.28 14.32
C PRO A 90 -1.78 -24.56 13.01
N TYR A 91 -2.38 -25.33 12.10
CA TYR A 91 -1.86 -25.58 10.76
C TYR A 91 -3.01 -25.80 9.76
N PHE A 92 -2.74 -25.55 8.51
CA PHE A 92 -3.72 -25.66 7.42
C PHE A 92 -3.26 -26.58 6.29
N GLY A 93 -1.96 -26.90 6.21
CA GLY A 93 -1.39 -27.71 5.16
C GLY A 93 -0.37 -28.71 5.65
N ARG A 94 -0.18 -29.79 4.89
CA ARG A 94 0.90 -30.75 5.06
C ARG A 94 1.41 -31.19 3.69
N VAL A 95 2.70 -31.34 3.57
CA VAL A 95 3.36 -32.03 2.46
C VAL A 95 4.23 -33.16 3.02
N ASP A 96 4.24 -34.31 2.34
CA ASP A 96 5.17 -35.39 2.63
C ASP A 96 6.29 -35.33 1.58
N PHE A 97 7.47 -34.94 2.01
CA PHE A 97 8.63 -34.69 1.13
C PHE A 97 9.84 -35.48 1.61
N ASN A 98 10.40 -36.32 0.75
CA ASN A 98 11.54 -37.22 1.07
C ASN A 98 11.31 -38.12 2.31
N GLY A 99 10.05 -38.45 2.62
CA GLY A 99 9.68 -39.25 3.78
C GLY A 99 9.31 -38.46 5.03
N ASP A 100 9.61 -37.17 5.07
CA ASP A 100 9.28 -36.29 6.17
C ASP A 100 7.88 -35.70 6.02
N LYS A 101 7.16 -35.55 7.15
CA LYS A 101 5.85 -34.89 7.22
C LYS A 101 6.02 -33.45 7.64
N ILE A 102 5.75 -32.52 6.74
CA ILE A 102 5.95 -31.09 6.92
C ILE A 102 4.58 -30.44 7.08
N TYR A 103 4.21 -30.08 8.31
CA TYR A 103 2.98 -29.34 8.61
C TYR A 103 3.22 -27.84 8.52
N ILE A 104 2.30 -27.12 7.90
CA ILE A 104 2.44 -25.69 7.56
C ILE A 104 1.32 -24.90 8.22
N GLY A 105 1.70 -23.87 8.96
CA GLY A 105 0.78 -22.99 9.68
C GLY A 105 1.16 -21.51 9.62
N LEU A 106 0.43 -20.70 10.37
CA LEU A 106 0.65 -19.26 10.42
C LEU A 106 2.00 -18.88 11.04
N THR A 107 2.48 -19.68 11.99
CA THR A 107 3.77 -19.50 12.65
C THR A 107 4.43 -20.85 12.93
N TYR A 108 5.73 -20.85 13.17
CA TYR A 108 6.42 -22.09 13.52
C TYR A 108 6.12 -22.51 14.97
N LEU A 109 6.15 -23.83 15.20
CA LEU A 109 6.10 -24.42 16.52
C LEU A 109 7.12 -25.57 16.57
N ASP A 110 7.94 -25.57 17.60
CA ASP A 110 8.95 -26.60 17.85
C ASP A 110 8.77 -27.26 19.22
N LYS A 111 9.21 -28.53 19.33
CA LYS A 111 9.33 -29.26 20.56
C LYS A 111 10.69 -29.94 20.61
N ASN A 112 11.52 -29.61 21.61
CA ASN A 112 12.84 -30.21 21.77
C ASN A 112 13.69 -30.25 20.50
N TYR A 113 13.67 -29.13 19.73
CA TYR A 113 14.32 -28.96 18.42
C TYR A 113 13.66 -29.67 17.24
N ASP A 114 12.60 -30.45 17.45
CA ASP A 114 11.81 -31.02 16.37
C ASP A 114 10.74 -30.00 15.92
N HIS A 115 10.68 -29.73 14.62
CA HIS A 115 9.69 -28.82 14.06
C HIS A 115 8.32 -29.53 13.93
N LEU A 116 7.35 -29.12 14.76
CA LEU A 116 5.96 -29.58 14.66
C LEU A 116 5.21 -28.82 13.56
N ILE A 117 5.42 -27.50 13.45
CA ILE A 117 4.76 -26.66 12.44
C ILE A 117 5.82 -25.74 11.82
N TYR A 118 5.82 -25.67 10.50
CA TYR A 118 6.62 -24.72 9.74
C TYR A 118 5.80 -23.46 9.43
N ASP A 119 6.42 -22.30 9.54
CA ASP A 119 5.82 -21.04 9.13
C ASP A 119 5.57 -21.04 7.61
N TRP A 120 4.41 -20.59 7.17
CA TRP A 120 4.04 -20.55 5.76
C TRP A 120 5.00 -19.74 4.88
N ARG A 121 5.74 -18.81 5.48
CA ARG A 121 6.76 -17.98 4.81
C ARG A 121 8.10 -18.67 4.67
N SER A 122 8.32 -19.77 5.35
CA SER A 122 9.60 -20.50 5.29
C SER A 122 9.86 -21.04 3.88
N PRO A 123 11.14 -21.24 3.49
CA PRO A 123 11.49 -21.78 2.18
C PRO A 123 10.83 -23.12 1.88
N ILE A 124 10.84 -24.05 2.83
CA ILE A 124 10.27 -25.40 2.68
C ILE A 124 8.76 -25.36 2.45
N SER A 125 8.06 -24.36 3.00
CA SER A 125 6.61 -24.20 2.83
C SER A 125 6.22 -23.87 1.39
N ASN A 126 7.19 -23.45 0.55
CA ASN A 126 6.96 -23.19 -0.87
C ASN A 126 6.53 -24.46 -1.62
N LEU A 127 6.95 -25.65 -1.16
CA LEU A 127 6.49 -26.93 -1.69
C LEU A 127 4.97 -27.04 -1.71
N PHE A 128 4.29 -26.51 -0.68
CA PHE A 128 2.84 -26.54 -0.59
C PHE A 128 2.15 -25.65 -1.64
N TYR A 129 2.75 -24.49 -1.98
CA TYR A 129 2.13 -23.51 -2.88
C TYR A 129 2.45 -23.74 -4.35
N GLU A 130 3.68 -24.18 -4.67
CA GLU A 130 4.18 -24.23 -6.05
C GLU A 130 4.28 -25.64 -6.62
N CYS A 131 4.47 -26.65 -5.75
CA CYS A 131 4.76 -27.99 -6.23
C CYS A 131 3.51 -28.88 -6.25
N GLU A 132 3.51 -29.81 -7.20
CA GLU A 132 2.57 -30.91 -7.32
C GLU A 132 3.21 -32.22 -6.80
N ILE A 133 2.39 -33.25 -6.60
CA ILE A 133 2.88 -34.59 -6.22
C ILE A 133 3.84 -35.10 -7.31
N GLY A 134 5.01 -35.56 -6.91
CA GLY A 134 6.09 -36.00 -7.78
C GLY A 134 7.42 -35.31 -7.46
N ASN A 135 8.21 -35.05 -8.48
CA ASN A 135 9.48 -34.32 -8.32
C ASN A 135 9.20 -32.88 -7.88
N ALA A 136 9.80 -32.48 -6.78
CA ALA A 136 9.61 -31.16 -6.19
C ALA A 136 10.95 -30.59 -5.72
N GLU A 137 11.07 -29.26 -5.73
CA GLU A 137 12.27 -28.57 -5.26
C GLU A 137 11.92 -27.24 -4.58
N TYR A 138 12.78 -26.78 -3.68
CA TYR A 138 12.67 -25.47 -3.06
C TYR A 138 14.05 -24.86 -2.80
N GLU A 139 14.12 -23.54 -2.78
CA GLU A 139 15.36 -22.78 -2.53
C GLU A 139 15.58 -22.59 -1.03
N ALA A 140 16.62 -23.20 -0.47
CA ALA A 140 17.09 -22.99 0.90
C ALA A 140 18.32 -22.08 0.91
N LYS A 141 18.82 -21.73 2.10
CA LYS A 141 20.07 -20.94 2.23
C LYS A 141 21.29 -21.68 1.67
N GLU A 142 21.28 -22.98 1.77
CA GLU A 142 22.36 -23.88 1.33
C GLU A 142 22.28 -24.22 -0.17
N GLY A 143 21.23 -23.75 -0.88
CA GLY A 143 20.97 -24.01 -2.30
C GLY A 143 19.64 -24.69 -2.56
N THR A 144 19.43 -25.14 -3.79
CA THR A 144 18.20 -25.83 -4.22
C THR A 144 18.15 -27.26 -3.66
N ILE A 145 17.13 -27.55 -2.86
CA ILE A 145 16.87 -28.88 -2.31
C ILE A 145 15.84 -29.58 -3.20
N LYS A 146 16.22 -30.73 -3.77
CA LYS A 146 15.38 -31.55 -4.66
C LYS A 146 14.93 -32.83 -3.97
N GLY A 147 13.74 -33.29 -4.30
CA GLY A 147 13.20 -34.51 -3.74
C GLY A 147 11.88 -34.95 -4.36
N ILE A 148 11.22 -35.90 -3.72
CA ILE A 148 9.94 -36.44 -4.16
C ILE A 148 8.88 -36.06 -3.12
N MET A 149 7.85 -35.34 -3.57
CA MET A 149 6.66 -35.09 -2.80
C MET A 149 5.63 -36.19 -3.05
N THR A 150 5.28 -36.92 -2.00
CA THR A 150 4.39 -38.08 -2.10
C THR A 150 2.96 -37.79 -1.68
N LYS A 151 2.76 -36.73 -0.91
CA LYS A 151 1.44 -36.33 -0.42
C LYS A 151 1.36 -34.82 -0.25
N LYS A 152 0.17 -34.26 -0.55
CA LYS A 152 -0.21 -32.88 -0.24
C LYS A 152 -1.61 -32.93 0.38
N ARG A 153 -1.77 -32.38 1.59
CA ARG A 153 -2.98 -32.47 2.38
C ARG A 153 -3.35 -31.10 2.93
N GLN A 154 -4.65 -30.78 2.91
CA GLN A 154 -5.21 -29.56 3.49
C GLN A 154 -6.10 -29.90 4.67
N TYR A 155 -6.15 -28.99 5.65
CA TYR A 155 -6.92 -29.14 6.87
C TYR A 155 -7.82 -27.94 7.09
N LYS A 156 -9.07 -28.20 7.51
CA LYS A 156 -9.97 -27.22 8.10
C LYS A 156 -10.04 -27.50 9.59
N ILE A 157 -9.41 -26.62 10.39
CA ILE A 157 -9.38 -26.69 11.85
C ILE A 157 -10.07 -25.44 12.38
N GLU A 158 -11.05 -25.60 13.26
CA GLU A 158 -11.77 -24.51 13.92
C GLU A 158 -11.81 -24.80 15.43
N ASP A 159 -11.50 -23.79 16.24
CA ASP A 159 -11.42 -23.88 17.70
C ASP A 159 -10.59 -25.09 18.21
N GLY A 160 -9.45 -25.32 17.51
CA GLY A 160 -8.56 -26.43 17.83
C GLY A 160 -9.10 -27.83 17.52
N LYS A 161 -10.22 -27.92 16.76
CA LYS A 161 -10.84 -29.19 16.37
C LYS A 161 -10.73 -29.39 14.86
N LEU A 162 -10.40 -30.62 14.47
CA LEU A 162 -10.31 -31.02 13.07
C LEU A 162 -11.71 -31.18 12.48
N ILE A 163 -12.12 -30.28 11.61
CA ILE A 163 -13.43 -30.29 10.94
C ILE A 163 -13.38 -31.12 9.67
N ARG A 164 -12.39 -30.88 8.80
CA ARG A 164 -12.23 -31.62 7.55
C ARG A 164 -10.75 -31.79 7.19
N VAL A 165 -10.46 -32.82 6.40
CA VAL A 165 -9.14 -33.11 5.84
C VAL A 165 -9.32 -33.55 4.39
N PHE A 166 -8.46 -33.02 3.52
CA PHE A 166 -8.49 -33.29 2.09
C PHE A 166 -7.09 -33.64 1.59
N ASP A 167 -7.00 -34.76 0.86
CA ASP A 167 -5.80 -35.05 0.08
C ASP A 167 -5.91 -34.32 -1.27
N SER A 168 -5.00 -33.37 -1.51
CA SER A 168 -5.02 -32.51 -2.69
C SER A 168 -4.43 -33.25 -3.89
N ASN A 169 -5.30 -33.78 -4.75
CA ASN A 169 -4.99 -34.00 -6.16
C ASN A 169 -5.57 -32.81 -6.94
N LEU A 170 -4.92 -32.34 -7.98
CA LEU A 170 -5.08 -31.14 -8.83
C LEU A 170 -6.44 -30.38 -8.87
N ASN A 171 -7.56 -31.02 -8.53
CA ASN A 171 -8.92 -30.46 -8.66
C ASN A 171 -9.59 -30.09 -7.34
N ILE A 172 -9.00 -30.43 -6.18
CA ILE A 172 -9.67 -30.28 -4.86
C ILE A 172 -9.36 -28.91 -4.21
N VAL A 173 -8.30 -28.26 -4.63
CA VAL A 173 -7.99 -26.87 -4.20
C VAL A 173 -9.11 -25.91 -4.62
N ASP A 174 -9.71 -26.16 -5.78
CA ASP A 174 -10.83 -25.37 -6.29
C ASP A 174 -12.11 -25.62 -5.47
N ASP A 175 -12.36 -26.85 -4.99
CA ASP A 175 -13.56 -27.18 -4.20
C ASP A 175 -13.51 -26.57 -2.78
N LEU A 176 -12.35 -26.53 -2.14
CA LEU A 176 -12.15 -25.91 -0.83
C LEU A 176 -12.24 -24.38 -0.95
N LEU A 177 -11.63 -23.82 -2.00
CA LEU A 177 -11.72 -22.42 -2.30
C LEU A 177 -13.18 -22.03 -2.64
N GLN A 178 -13.91 -22.87 -3.37
CA GLN A 178 -15.34 -22.69 -3.62
C GLN A 178 -16.16 -22.74 -2.32
N GLU A 179 -15.92 -23.70 -1.43
CA GLU A 179 -16.62 -23.80 -0.15
C GLU A 179 -16.33 -22.58 0.75
N VAL A 180 -15.08 -22.11 0.78
CA VAL A 180 -14.70 -20.89 1.49
C VAL A 180 -15.41 -19.67 0.89
N LEU A 181 -15.49 -19.59 -0.44
CA LEU A 181 -16.17 -18.50 -1.14
C LEU A 181 -17.70 -18.56 -1.03
N GLU A 182 -18.30 -19.76 -0.97
CA GLU A 182 -19.74 -19.96 -0.82
C GLU A 182 -20.26 -19.66 0.60
N ASN A 183 -19.45 -19.93 1.61
CA ASN A 183 -19.81 -19.71 3.02
C ASN A 183 -19.51 -18.27 3.51
N GLU A 184 -18.89 -17.43 2.68
CA GLU A 184 -18.59 -16.04 3.02
C GLU A 184 -19.79 -15.11 2.84
N SER A 185 -20.71 -15.17 3.77
CA SER A 185 -21.64 -14.07 4.07
C SER A 185 -21.25 -13.28 5.33
N SER A 186 -20.03 -13.45 5.85
CA SER A 186 -19.56 -12.72 7.02
C SER A 186 -18.49 -11.70 6.66
N ASP A 187 -18.62 -10.51 7.21
CA ASP A 187 -17.89 -9.24 6.99
C ASP A 187 -16.36 -9.25 7.24
N LYS A 188 -15.73 -10.42 7.31
CA LYS A 188 -14.29 -10.55 7.48
C LYS A 188 -13.70 -11.27 6.27
N MET A 189 -12.94 -10.54 5.48
CA MET A 189 -12.05 -11.15 4.51
C MET A 189 -11.09 -12.05 5.26
N LYS A 190 -11.28 -13.37 5.16
CA LYS A 190 -10.47 -14.35 5.85
C LYS A 190 -9.05 -14.35 5.32
N ASN A 191 -8.13 -14.69 6.19
CA ASN A 191 -6.74 -14.93 5.84
C ASN A 191 -6.66 -15.96 4.70
N ILE A 192 -6.09 -15.56 3.55
CA ILE A 192 -5.99 -16.42 2.36
C ILE A 192 -4.73 -17.30 2.35
N VAL A 193 -3.98 -17.36 3.46
CA VAL A 193 -2.70 -18.10 3.51
C VAL A 193 -2.85 -19.56 3.09
N ASP A 194 -3.96 -20.18 3.41
CA ASP A 194 -4.29 -21.57 3.05
C ASP A 194 -4.75 -21.74 1.59
N THR A 195 -5.11 -20.66 0.91
CA THR A 195 -5.66 -20.65 -0.45
C THR A 195 -4.82 -19.87 -1.47
N ILE A 196 -3.61 -19.44 -1.09
CA ILE A 196 -2.69 -18.74 -2.00
C ILE A 196 -2.40 -19.61 -3.22
N GLN A 197 -2.69 -19.07 -4.40
CA GLN A 197 -2.42 -19.74 -5.67
C GLN A 197 -1.01 -19.47 -6.15
N LYS A 198 -0.52 -20.29 -7.10
CA LYS A 198 0.84 -20.19 -7.63
C LYS A 198 1.18 -18.79 -8.15
N GLU A 199 0.30 -18.19 -8.98
CA GLU A 199 0.49 -16.82 -9.50
C GLU A 199 0.63 -15.77 -8.37
N GLN A 200 -0.14 -15.92 -7.31
CA GLN A 200 -0.09 -15.03 -6.15
C GLN A 200 1.18 -15.27 -5.33
N ASN A 201 1.57 -16.55 -5.16
CA ASN A 201 2.77 -16.93 -4.41
C ASN A 201 4.05 -16.40 -5.06
N GLU A 202 4.15 -16.42 -6.38
CA GLU A 202 5.26 -15.83 -7.13
C GLU A 202 5.42 -14.33 -6.80
N ILE A 203 4.32 -13.58 -6.76
CA ILE A 203 4.33 -12.16 -6.41
C ILE A 203 4.72 -11.95 -4.94
N ILE A 204 4.13 -12.73 -4.05
CA ILE A 204 4.36 -12.62 -2.59
C ILE A 204 5.83 -12.83 -2.26
N ARG A 205 6.46 -13.83 -2.88
CA ARG A 205 7.83 -14.27 -2.54
C ARG A 205 8.94 -13.64 -3.36
N ASP A 206 8.63 -12.84 -4.37
CA ASP A 206 9.66 -12.20 -5.18
C ASP A 206 10.49 -11.20 -4.36
N VAL A 207 11.76 -11.51 -4.16
CA VAL A 207 12.79 -10.63 -3.57
C VAL A 207 13.89 -10.27 -4.57
N ALA A 208 13.85 -10.85 -5.78
CA ALA A 208 14.83 -10.62 -6.83
C ALA A 208 14.67 -9.23 -7.45
N HIS A 209 13.43 -8.75 -7.56
CA HIS A 209 13.13 -7.47 -8.17
C HIS A 209 12.94 -6.38 -7.10
N LYS A 210 13.49 -5.21 -7.39
CA LYS A 210 13.33 -4.02 -6.53
C LYS A 210 11.92 -3.45 -6.65
N ASN A 211 11.37 -3.47 -7.87
CA ASN A 211 10.05 -2.95 -8.15
C ASN A 211 9.19 -4.05 -8.79
N LEU A 212 7.97 -4.21 -8.29
CA LEU A 212 6.97 -5.08 -8.88
C LEU A 212 5.80 -4.25 -9.35
N ILE A 213 5.41 -4.42 -10.61
CA ILE A 213 4.20 -3.86 -11.19
C ILE A 213 3.27 -5.02 -11.47
N VAL A 214 2.13 -5.07 -10.81
CA VAL A 214 1.19 -6.18 -10.85
C VAL A 214 -0.12 -5.70 -11.47
N GLU A 215 -0.39 -6.15 -12.69
CA GLU A 215 -1.72 -6.00 -13.30
C GLU A 215 -2.59 -7.17 -12.86
N GLY A 216 -3.70 -6.89 -12.20
CA GLY A 216 -4.65 -7.92 -11.77
C GLY A 216 -6.07 -7.48 -12.02
N ILE A 217 -6.90 -8.41 -12.46
CA ILE A 217 -8.32 -8.17 -12.71
C ILE A 217 -9.12 -7.98 -11.43
N ALA A 218 -10.36 -7.48 -11.57
CA ALA A 218 -11.30 -7.37 -10.46
C ALA A 218 -11.45 -8.69 -9.70
N GLY A 219 -11.25 -8.64 -8.37
CA GLY A 219 -11.40 -9.82 -7.53
C GLY A 219 -10.28 -10.86 -7.61
N SER A 220 -9.13 -10.55 -8.24
CA SER A 220 -7.95 -11.42 -8.27
C SER A 220 -7.16 -11.46 -6.94
N GLY A 221 -7.59 -10.71 -5.93
CA GLY A 221 -6.93 -10.67 -4.63
C GLY A 221 -5.70 -9.75 -4.58
N LYS A 222 -5.57 -8.74 -5.46
CA LYS A 222 -4.43 -7.79 -5.50
C LYS A 222 -4.05 -7.27 -4.13
N THR A 223 -4.98 -6.68 -3.42
CA THR A 223 -4.76 -6.12 -2.09
C THR A 223 -4.32 -7.16 -1.08
N SER A 224 -4.97 -8.34 -1.11
CA SER A 224 -4.60 -9.45 -0.24
C SER A 224 -3.17 -9.92 -0.53
N VAL A 225 -2.80 -10.05 -1.81
CA VAL A 225 -1.43 -10.37 -2.24
C VAL A 225 -0.43 -9.32 -1.76
N ALA A 226 -0.77 -8.02 -1.84
CA ALA A 226 0.08 -6.94 -1.33
C ALA A 226 0.36 -7.09 0.17
N LEU A 227 -0.68 -7.37 0.98
CA LEU A 227 -0.55 -7.51 2.43
C LEU A 227 0.23 -8.78 2.82
N HIS A 228 -0.02 -9.91 2.15
CA HIS A 228 0.76 -11.13 2.33
C HIS A 228 2.23 -10.94 1.91
N ARG A 229 2.48 -10.20 0.83
CA ARG A 229 3.83 -9.81 0.43
C ARG A 229 4.52 -8.97 1.52
N ILE A 230 3.84 -8.00 2.10
CA ILE A 230 4.37 -7.22 3.22
C ILE A 230 4.76 -8.15 4.38
N ALA A 231 3.86 -9.06 4.79
CA ALA A 231 4.13 -10.03 5.85
C ALA A 231 5.32 -10.95 5.50
N PHE A 232 5.44 -11.37 4.24
CA PHE A 232 6.59 -12.15 3.77
C PHE A 232 7.89 -11.35 3.79
N LEU A 233 7.89 -10.09 3.31
CA LEU A 233 9.07 -9.22 3.30
C LEU A 233 9.55 -8.90 4.72
N LEU A 234 8.64 -8.64 5.67
CA LEU A 234 8.96 -8.46 7.09
C LEU A 234 9.63 -9.69 7.72
N TYR A 235 9.22 -10.89 7.29
CA TYR A 235 9.83 -12.14 7.71
C TYR A 235 11.21 -12.38 7.04
N LYS A 236 11.32 -12.08 5.74
CA LYS A 236 12.48 -12.46 4.91
C LYS A 236 13.63 -11.50 4.98
N ILE A 237 13.34 -10.19 5.09
CA ILE A 237 14.36 -9.13 5.01
C ILE A 237 14.77 -8.72 6.41
N ASN A 238 16.00 -9.05 6.77
CA ASN A 238 16.58 -8.58 8.03
C ASN A 238 16.57 -7.04 8.08
N ASN A 239 16.20 -6.48 9.23
CA ASN A 239 16.11 -5.04 9.48
C ASN A 239 15.02 -4.27 8.69
N LEU A 240 14.03 -4.95 8.12
CA LEU A 240 12.80 -4.32 7.66
C LEU A 240 11.77 -4.38 8.81
N LYS A 241 11.29 -3.22 9.22
CA LYS A 241 10.26 -3.09 10.27
C LYS A 241 8.98 -2.52 9.67
N SER A 242 7.84 -2.76 10.29
CA SER A 242 6.54 -2.25 9.81
C SER A 242 6.53 -0.72 9.62
N LYS A 243 7.25 0.02 10.46
CA LYS A 243 7.43 1.48 10.33
C LYS A 243 8.23 1.94 9.10
N ASP A 244 8.97 1.04 8.45
CA ASP A 244 9.76 1.32 7.24
C ASP A 244 8.96 1.10 5.95
N ILE A 245 7.66 0.76 6.10
CA ILE A 245 6.73 0.46 5.00
C ILE A 245 5.66 1.52 4.94
N LEU A 246 5.43 2.07 3.75
CA LEU A 246 4.34 3.00 3.48
C LEU A 246 3.39 2.40 2.45
N ILE A 247 2.11 2.37 2.77
CA ILE A 247 1.04 1.95 1.86
C ILE A 247 0.26 3.20 1.42
N LEU A 248 0.18 3.40 0.10
CA LEU A 248 -0.69 4.40 -0.49
C LEU A 248 -1.97 3.72 -0.94
N SER A 249 -3.08 4.14 -0.36
CA SER A 249 -4.42 3.61 -0.63
C SER A 249 -5.34 4.68 -1.24
N PRO A 250 -6.38 4.28 -1.98
CA PRO A 250 -7.26 5.24 -2.66
C PRO A 250 -8.10 6.08 -1.69
N ASN A 251 -8.44 5.53 -0.51
CA ASN A 251 -9.27 6.20 0.49
C ASN A 251 -9.04 5.64 1.90
N ASN A 252 -9.62 6.32 2.91
CA ASN A 252 -9.43 5.98 4.32
C ASN A 252 -10.16 4.69 4.75
N VAL A 253 -11.25 4.30 4.10
CA VAL A 253 -11.96 3.03 4.39
C VAL A 253 -11.06 1.85 4.07
N PHE A 254 -10.30 1.95 2.99
CA PHE A 254 -9.32 0.96 2.60
C PHE A 254 -8.14 0.88 3.59
N SER A 255 -7.78 2.03 4.17
CA SER A 255 -6.77 2.12 5.23
C SER A 255 -7.17 1.35 6.48
N GLU A 256 -8.44 1.42 6.87
CA GLU A 256 -9.00 0.69 8.00
C GLU A 256 -8.97 -0.84 7.75
N TYR A 257 -9.33 -1.25 6.54
CA TYR A 257 -9.22 -2.66 6.15
C TYR A 257 -7.79 -3.20 6.27
N ILE A 258 -6.80 -2.48 5.75
CA ILE A 258 -5.37 -2.86 5.86
C ILE A 258 -4.94 -2.99 7.32
N SER A 259 -5.39 -2.07 8.18
CA SER A 259 -5.08 -2.06 9.61
C SER A 259 -5.62 -3.28 10.37
N ASN A 260 -6.62 -3.95 9.82
CA ASN A 260 -7.18 -5.18 10.41
C ASN A 260 -6.46 -6.44 9.91
N VAL A 261 -6.08 -6.49 8.63
CA VAL A 261 -5.52 -7.71 8.01
C VAL A 261 -4.07 -7.98 8.43
N LEU A 262 -3.20 -6.97 8.48
CA LEU A 262 -1.80 -7.18 8.88
C LEU A 262 -1.67 -7.80 10.29
N PRO A 263 -2.41 -7.33 11.31
CA PRO A 263 -2.45 -8.01 12.59
C PRO A 263 -2.96 -9.46 12.51
N GLU A 264 -3.88 -9.79 11.60
CA GLU A 264 -4.33 -11.18 11.38
C GLU A 264 -3.20 -12.08 10.85
N LEU A 265 -2.29 -11.52 10.06
CA LEU A 265 -1.07 -12.21 9.61
C LEU A 265 0.04 -12.25 10.68
N GLY A 266 -0.24 -11.72 11.88
CA GLY A 266 0.69 -11.70 13.00
C GLY A 266 1.75 -10.60 12.90
N GLU A 267 1.54 -9.59 12.06
CA GLU A 267 2.46 -8.46 11.90
C GLU A 267 1.89 -7.17 12.52
N ASP A 268 2.76 -6.23 12.86
CA ASP A 268 2.34 -4.91 13.31
C ASP A 268 1.83 -4.07 12.13
N ASN A 269 0.95 -3.12 12.43
CA ASN A 269 0.43 -2.20 11.43
C ASN A 269 1.55 -1.34 10.83
N THR A 270 1.45 -1.13 9.52
CA THR A 270 2.33 -0.26 8.74
C THR A 270 1.76 1.16 8.63
N GLN A 271 2.57 2.09 8.15
CA GLN A 271 2.09 3.43 7.82
C GLN A 271 1.20 3.36 6.57
N ASN A 272 0.04 3.99 6.65
CA ASN A 272 -0.93 4.06 5.58
C ASN A 272 -1.36 5.50 5.34
N THR A 273 -1.51 5.90 4.08
CA THR A 273 -1.87 7.27 3.72
C THR A 273 -2.61 7.29 2.38
N THR A 274 -3.39 8.35 2.16
CA THR A 274 -3.92 8.69 0.84
C THR A 274 -2.98 9.66 0.12
N TRP A 275 -3.14 9.83 -1.21
CA TRP A 275 -2.39 10.89 -1.91
C TRP A 275 -2.63 12.27 -1.32
N SER A 276 -3.87 12.59 -0.98
CA SER A 276 -4.22 13.91 -0.45
C SER A 276 -3.58 14.19 0.90
N ASP A 277 -3.55 13.20 1.80
CA ASP A 277 -2.89 13.33 3.11
C ASP A 277 -1.36 13.41 2.95
N PHE A 278 -0.80 12.60 2.05
CA PHE A 278 0.61 12.69 1.68
C PHE A 278 0.96 14.09 1.14
N ALA A 279 0.17 14.61 0.22
CA ALA A 279 0.34 15.94 -0.36
C ALA A 279 0.24 17.06 0.69
N ASN A 280 -0.69 16.94 1.66
CA ASN A 280 -0.83 17.88 2.77
C ASN A 280 0.45 18.01 3.62
N SER A 281 1.28 16.97 3.67
CA SER A 281 2.55 17.03 4.41
C SER A 281 3.56 18.01 3.77
N PHE A 282 3.48 18.21 2.45
CA PHE A 282 4.40 19.05 1.67
C PHE A 282 3.84 20.44 1.33
N ILE A 283 2.51 20.55 1.17
CA ILE A 283 1.85 21.79 0.76
C ILE A 283 1.45 22.57 2.00
N LYS A 284 2.22 23.61 2.35
CA LYS A 284 1.94 24.48 3.52
C LYS A 284 1.24 25.78 3.13
N GLU A 285 1.19 26.09 1.85
CA GLU A 285 0.62 27.30 1.25
C GLU A 285 -0.91 27.26 1.21
N TYR A 286 -1.49 26.10 1.43
CA TYR A 286 -2.93 25.84 1.48
C TYR A 286 -3.32 25.25 2.83
N LYS A 287 -4.61 25.34 3.18
CA LYS A 287 -5.17 24.73 4.41
C LYS A 287 -5.43 23.25 4.26
N GLY A 288 -5.48 22.75 3.02
CA GLY A 288 -5.73 21.34 2.71
C GLY A 288 -5.68 21.06 1.22
N VAL A 289 -5.70 19.77 0.89
CA VAL A 289 -5.76 19.23 -0.46
C VAL A 289 -7.11 18.53 -0.67
N GLU A 290 -7.74 18.76 -1.82
CA GLU A 290 -8.97 18.06 -2.22
C GLU A 290 -8.74 16.55 -2.21
N SER A 291 -9.70 15.78 -1.66
CA SER A 291 -9.64 14.32 -1.71
C SER A 291 -9.90 13.80 -3.13
N PHE A 292 -9.36 12.61 -3.44
CA PHE A 292 -9.61 11.97 -4.74
C PHE A 292 -11.10 11.75 -5.00
N THR A 293 -11.87 11.36 -3.98
CA THR A 293 -13.33 11.21 -4.07
C THR A 293 -14.02 12.52 -4.48
N ASN A 294 -13.62 13.66 -3.88
CA ASN A 294 -14.19 14.95 -4.23
C ASN A 294 -13.79 15.41 -5.64
N PHE A 295 -12.56 15.10 -6.05
CA PHE A 295 -12.11 15.34 -7.43
C PHE A 295 -12.96 14.58 -8.46
N VAL A 296 -13.25 13.30 -8.22
CA VAL A 296 -14.12 12.49 -9.07
C VAL A 296 -15.56 13.04 -9.06
N LYS A 297 -16.10 13.37 -7.87
CA LYS A 297 -17.43 14.02 -7.76
C LYS A 297 -17.50 15.32 -8.54
N ARG A 298 -16.49 16.17 -8.40
CA ARG A 298 -16.38 17.46 -9.12
C ARG A 298 -16.46 17.29 -10.63
N TYR A 299 -15.93 16.20 -11.18
CA TYR A 299 -16.05 15.88 -12.60
C TYR A 299 -17.51 15.56 -12.99
N TYR A 300 -18.18 14.69 -12.23
CA TYR A 300 -19.53 14.24 -12.57
C TYR A 300 -20.62 15.25 -12.25
N GLU A 301 -20.38 16.23 -11.37
CA GLU A 301 -21.35 17.25 -10.98
C GLU A 301 -21.30 18.51 -11.86
N LYS A 302 -20.20 18.75 -12.57
CA LYS A 302 -20.08 19.88 -13.49
C LYS A 302 -20.78 19.58 -14.80
N GLU A 303 -21.74 20.43 -15.17
CA GLU A 303 -22.41 20.38 -16.49
C GLU A 303 -21.47 20.76 -17.64
N ASN A 304 -20.40 21.51 -17.36
CA ASN A 304 -19.33 21.86 -18.29
C ASN A 304 -18.03 21.21 -17.88
N ILE A 305 -17.59 20.20 -18.62
CA ILE A 305 -16.29 19.54 -18.45
C ILE A 305 -15.22 20.58 -18.83
N ASN A 306 -14.47 21.02 -17.84
CA ASN A 306 -13.29 21.81 -18.12
C ASN A 306 -12.16 20.86 -18.54
N ASP A 307 -11.86 20.82 -19.83
CA ASP A 307 -10.80 19.98 -20.41
C ASP A 307 -9.40 20.25 -19.84
N PHE A 308 -9.25 21.29 -19.03
CA PHE A 308 -7.98 21.70 -18.47
C PHE A 308 -7.41 20.71 -17.44
N SER A 309 -8.24 20.05 -16.63
CA SER A 309 -7.77 18.97 -15.76
C SER A 309 -7.20 17.80 -16.57
N LYS A 310 -7.71 17.53 -17.77
CA LYS A 310 -7.16 16.54 -18.69
C LYS A 310 -5.75 16.93 -19.16
N ILE A 311 -5.54 18.21 -19.48
CA ILE A 311 -4.22 18.72 -19.87
C ILE A 311 -3.24 18.60 -18.70
N LYS A 312 -3.63 19.05 -17.51
CA LYS A 312 -2.81 18.99 -16.29
C LYS A 312 -2.36 17.56 -15.91
N LEU A 313 -3.20 16.56 -16.16
CA LEU A 313 -2.91 15.17 -15.85
C LEU A 313 -2.29 14.40 -17.02
N SER A 314 -2.05 15.04 -18.16
CA SER A 314 -1.38 14.42 -19.31
C SER A 314 0.11 14.15 -19.03
N ASP A 315 0.68 13.18 -19.75
CA ASP A 315 2.11 12.86 -19.67
C ASP A 315 3.00 14.06 -20.08
N GLU A 316 2.51 14.89 -21.01
CA GLU A 316 3.24 16.05 -21.55
C GLU A 316 3.33 17.22 -20.56
N PHE A 317 2.42 17.30 -19.59
CA PHE A 317 2.36 18.45 -18.69
C PHE A 317 3.60 18.58 -17.80
N LYS A 318 4.23 17.45 -17.49
CA LYS A 318 5.51 17.45 -16.78
C LYS A 318 6.58 18.24 -17.53
N ASP A 319 6.70 18.04 -18.83
CA ASP A 319 7.71 18.72 -19.65
C ASP A 319 7.44 20.24 -19.72
N ILE A 320 6.17 20.63 -19.76
CA ILE A 320 5.75 22.05 -19.70
C ILE A 320 6.21 22.70 -18.38
N ILE A 321 6.06 21.98 -17.25
CA ILE A 321 6.53 22.47 -15.95
C ILE A 321 8.06 22.59 -15.94
N ASP A 322 8.76 21.58 -16.47
CA ASP A 322 10.22 21.56 -16.53
C ASP A 322 10.75 22.77 -17.33
N GLU A 323 10.19 23.03 -18.52
CA GLU A 323 10.56 24.18 -19.35
C GLU A 323 10.26 25.52 -18.66
N TYR A 324 9.09 25.64 -18.05
CA TYR A 324 8.72 26.85 -17.33
C TYR A 324 9.68 27.14 -16.17
N ILE A 325 9.95 26.15 -15.32
CA ILE A 325 10.83 26.33 -14.16
C ILE A 325 12.27 26.55 -14.58
N ALA A 326 12.73 25.93 -15.67
CA ALA A 326 14.06 26.20 -16.23
C ALA A 326 14.19 27.66 -16.70
N LYS A 327 13.21 28.19 -17.46
CA LYS A 327 13.16 29.58 -17.87
C LYS A 327 13.04 30.54 -16.68
N PHE A 328 12.14 30.23 -15.73
CA PHE A 328 11.97 31.00 -14.51
C PHE A 328 13.29 31.10 -13.75
N THR A 329 13.96 29.99 -13.49
CA THR A 329 15.22 29.91 -12.75
C THR A 329 16.34 30.70 -13.43
N LYS A 330 16.40 30.70 -14.77
CA LYS A 330 17.40 31.41 -15.54
C LYS A 330 17.25 32.94 -15.44
N ASN A 331 16.00 33.41 -15.26
CA ASN A 331 15.67 34.83 -15.21
C ASN A 331 15.67 35.42 -13.79
N VAL A 332 15.93 34.59 -12.76
CA VAL A 332 16.04 35.06 -11.38
C VAL A 332 17.41 35.66 -11.15
N GLU A 333 17.47 36.91 -10.67
CA GLU A 333 18.70 37.66 -10.43
C GLU A 333 18.62 38.39 -9.09
N PHE A 334 19.80 38.63 -8.50
CA PHE A 334 19.93 39.57 -7.39
C PHE A 334 19.91 41.00 -7.94
N THR A 335 19.16 41.88 -7.29
CA THR A 335 19.00 43.29 -7.64
C THR A 335 19.88 44.20 -6.81
N SER A 336 20.46 43.71 -5.72
CA SER A 336 21.40 44.45 -4.86
C SER A 336 22.36 43.51 -4.17
N GLY A 337 23.56 44.00 -3.87
CA GLY A 337 24.56 43.29 -3.07
C GLY A 337 24.21 43.26 -1.60
N ILE A 338 24.99 42.57 -0.79
CA ILE A 338 24.87 42.48 0.66
C ILE A 338 26.16 42.92 1.34
N GLU A 339 26.04 43.88 2.26
CA GLU A 339 27.14 44.33 3.12
C GLU A 339 27.22 43.46 4.36
N CYS A 340 28.42 43.06 4.68
CA CYS A 340 28.69 42.13 5.76
C CYS A 340 29.89 42.58 6.61
N LYS A 341 30.07 42.00 7.78
CA LYS A 341 31.09 42.43 8.74
C LYS A 341 32.54 42.32 8.23
N TYR A 342 32.86 41.24 7.51
CA TYR A 342 34.23 40.95 7.06
C TYR A 342 34.37 40.92 5.55
N LYS A 343 33.32 40.58 4.79
CA LYS A 343 33.36 40.48 3.35
C LYS A 343 31.99 40.80 2.76
N ASP A 344 31.92 41.85 1.98
CA ASP A 344 30.76 42.23 1.18
C ASP A 344 30.64 41.35 -0.07
N TYR A 345 29.42 41.22 -0.56
CA TYR A 345 29.12 40.50 -1.80
C TYR A 345 28.34 41.43 -2.71
N ASP A 346 28.95 41.80 -3.82
CA ASP A 346 28.31 42.61 -4.87
C ASP A 346 27.32 41.75 -5.69
N ILE A 347 26.55 42.42 -6.55
CA ILE A 347 25.52 41.79 -7.40
C ILE A 347 26.14 40.73 -8.31
N ASP A 348 27.28 41.03 -8.94
CA ASP A 348 27.94 40.12 -9.88
C ASP A 348 28.44 38.86 -9.19
N THR A 349 29.00 38.98 -8.00
CA THR A 349 29.43 37.86 -7.18
C THR A 349 28.24 36.98 -6.77
N LEU A 350 27.14 37.59 -6.31
CA LEU A 350 25.94 36.85 -5.93
C LEU A 350 25.32 36.10 -7.13
N ASN A 351 25.24 36.76 -8.30
CA ASN A 351 24.70 36.13 -9.52
C ASN A 351 25.62 35.05 -10.08
N LYS A 352 26.93 35.16 -9.95
CA LYS A 352 27.88 34.09 -10.28
C LYS A 352 27.70 32.88 -9.33
N LEU A 353 27.50 33.11 -8.04
CA LEU A 353 27.19 32.05 -7.10
C LEU A 353 25.86 31.36 -7.45
N LEU A 354 24.85 32.15 -7.83
CA LEU A 354 23.52 31.65 -8.17
C LEU A 354 23.51 30.82 -9.46
N HIS A 355 24.14 31.28 -10.53
CA HIS A 355 24.00 30.71 -11.87
C HIS A 355 25.17 29.82 -12.31
N GLU A 356 26.35 29.98 -11.72
CA GLU A 356 27.52 29.20 -12.10
C GLU A 356 27.86 28.18 -11.03
N ARG A 357 28.23 28.64 -9.82
CA ARG A 357 28.76 27.76 -8.77
C ARG A 357 27.73 26.73 -8.25
N TYR A 358 26.51 27.18 -8.03
CA TYR A 358 25.42 26.33 -7.50
C TYR A 358 24.37 25.96 -8.55
N SER A 359 24.69 26.07 -9.85
CA SER A 359 23.77 25.86 -10.98
C SER A 359 23.04 24.50 -10.96
N THR A 360 23.65 23.44 -10.40
CA THR A 360 23.08 22.09 -10.32
C THR A 360 22.08 21.90 -9.16
N ILE A 361 21.98 22.89 -8.27
CA ILE A 361 21.10 22.85 -7.11
C ILE A 361 19.77 23.54 -7.46
N PRO A 362 18.61 23.10 -6.95
CA PRO A 362 17.34 23.81 -7.06
C PRO A 362 17.43 25.27 -6.59
N LEU A 363 16.71 26.16 -7.26
CA LEU A 363 16.87 27.63 -7.13
C LEU A 363 16.92 28.12 -5.67
N PHE A 364 15.91 27.78 -4.85
CA PHE A 364 15.88 28.23 -3.45
C PHE A 364 16.89 27.50 -2.55
N GLY A 365 17.30 26.30 -2.94
CA GLY A 365 18.43 25.62 -2.31
C GLY A 365 19.76 26.34 -2.53
N ARG A 366 19.96 27.00 -3.70
CA ARG A 366 21.14 27.86 -3.97
C ARG A 366 21.21 29.02 -2.97
N ILE A 367 20.05 29.66 -2.69
CA ILE A 367 19.98 30.77 -1.73
C ILE A 367 20.41 30.30 -0.33
N GLU A 368 20.01 29.10 0.08
CA GLU A 368 20.42 28.52 1.36
C GLU A 368 21.93 28.28 1.44
N LEU A 369 22.54 27.77 0.36
CA LEU A 369 23.99 27.55 0.29
C LEU A 369 24.78 28.86 0.22
N ILE A 370 24.29 29.86 -0.52
CA ILE A 370 24.88 31.17 -0.55
C ILE A 370 24.83 31.82 0.84
N SER A 371 23.69 31.72 1.53
CA SER A 371 23.51 32.23 2.89
C SER A 371 24.45 31.55 3.89
N GLU A 372 24.61 30.23 3.76
CA GLU A 372 25.54 29.45 4.60
C GLU A 372 26.99 29.85 4.37
N ASN A 373 27.38 30.06 3.11
CA ASN A 373 28.71 30.54 2.77
C ASN A 373 28.99 31.92 3.37
N ILE A 374 28.04 32.85 3.23
CA ILE A 374 28.12 34.19 3.82
C ILE A 374 28.21 34.11 5.35
N ALA A 375 27.34 33.35 5.97
CA ALA A 375 27.31 33.18 7.43
C ALA A 375 28.59 32.56 7.97
N ASN A 376 29.12 31.49 7.33
CA ASN A 376 30.35 30.84 7.75
C ASN A 376 31.55 31.80 7.73
N TYR A 377 31.64 32.65 6.68
CA TYR A 377 32.74 33.60 6.54
C TYR A 377 32.62 34.78 7.52
N ASN A 378 31.40 35.30 7.73
CA ASN A 378 31.20 36.53 8.49
C ASN A 378 30.90 36.30 9.97
N ASP A 379 30.27 35.20 10.35
CA ASP A 379 29.72 34.97 11.70
C ASP A 379 29.93 33.56 12.22
N GLY A 380 30.80 32.74 11.59
CA GLY A 380 31.01 31.35 11.98
C GLY A 380 29.75 30.46 11.87
N GLY A 381 28.87 30.75 10.91
CA GLY A 381 27.65 30.01 10.64
C GLY A 381 26.43 30.38 11.48
N LYS A 382 26.59 31.31 12.44
CA LYS A 382 25.57 31.62 13.47
C LYS A 382 24.28 32.24 12.91
N TYR A 383 24.37 33.09 11.88
CA TYR A 383 23.23 33.88 11.40
C TYR A 383 22.72 33.46 10.01
N LYS A 384 22.87 32.20 9.61
CA LYS A 384 22.41 31.66 8.32
C LYS A 384 20.97 32.09 7.98
N ASN A 385 20.03 31.90 8.90
CA ASN A 385 18.61 32.25 8.67
C ASN A 385 18.35 33.75 8.44
N LYS A 386 19.17 34.64 9.02
CA LYS A 386 19.10 36.07 8.75
C LYS A 386 19.48 36.34 7.29
N TYR A 387 20.59 35.76 6.83
CA TYR A 387 21.06 35.94 5.45
C TYR A 387 20.09 35.30 4.43
N ILE A 388 19.44 34.19 4.72
CA ILE A 388 18.38 33.63 3.86
C ILE A 388 17.27 34.66 3.63
N LYS A 389 16.73 35.22 4.71
CA LYS A 389 15.66 36.23 4.62
C LYS A 389 16.12 37.45 3.84
N GLU A 390 17.31 37.91 4.10
CA GLU A 390 17.87 39.12 3.47
C GLU A 390 18.14 38.91 1.98
N LEU A 391 18.72 37.77 1.57
CA LEU A 391 18.94 37.44 0.17
C LEU A 391 17.64 37.25 -0.61
N LEU A 392 16.63 36.64 0.00
CA LEU A 392 15.31 36.46 -0.63
C LEU A 392 14.65 37.82 -0.97
N THR A 393 14.85 38.87 -0.16
CA THR A 393 14.31 40.21 -0.45
C THR A 393 15.06 40.94 -1.55
N ARG A 394 16.27 40.48 -1.89
CA ARG A 394 17.13 41.09 -2.94
C ARG A 394 16.97 40.42 -4.32
N LEU A 395 16.17 39.38 -4.42
CA LEU A 395 15.84 38.78 -5.72
C LEU A 395 14.82 39.63 -6.46
N ASN A 396 14.90 39.62 -7.78
CA ASN A 396 13.90 40.23 -8.68
C ASN A 396 12.55 39.49 -8.65
N VAL A 397 12.44 38.36 -7.92
CA VAL A 397 11.25 37.55 -7.73
C VAL A 397 10.98 37.27 -6.25
N SER A 398 9.73 37.09 -5.88
CA SER A 398 9.34 36.63 -4.52
C SER A 398 9.30 35.12 -4.44
N LYS A 399 9.68 34.55 -3.27
CA LYS A 399 9.47 33.13 -2.96
C LYS A 399 7.98 32.89 -2.59
N ASP A 400 7.10 33.12 -3.57
CA ASP A 400 5.66 32.88 -3.48
C ASP A 400 5.25 31.79 -4.47
N TYR A 401 5.08 30.58 -3.96
CA TYR A 401 4.77 29.42 -4.80
C TYR A 401 3.42 29.53 -5.50
N LYS A 402 2.40 30.18 -4.90
CA LYS A 402 1.11 30.41 -5.56
C LYS A 402 1.27 31.33 -6.74
N LYS A 403 2.04 32.40 -6.58
CA LYS A 403 2.34 33.37 -7.65
C LYS A 403 3.17 32.72 -8.77
N ILE A 404 4.18 31.92 -8.42
CA ILE A 404 4.98 31.17 -9.39
C ILE A 404 4.11 30.17 -10.15
N TYR A 405 3.23 29.44 -9.44
CA TYR A 405 2.31 28.49 -10.06
C TYR A 405 1.34 29.18 -11.01
N LYS A 406 0.77 30.30 -10.60
CA LYS A 406 -0.13 31.10 -11.44
C LYS A 406 0.59 31.61 -12.71
N GLY A 407 1.85 32.04 -12.57
CA GLY A 407 2.68 32.53 -13.69
C GLY A 407 2.89 31.50 -14.80
N LEU A 408 2.84 30.19 -14.51
CA LEU A 408 2.89 29.13 -15.52
C LEU A 408 1.78 29.31 -16.57
N PHE A 409 0.56 29.61 -16.11
CA PHE A 409 -0.63 29.75 -16.96
C PHE A 409 -0.72 31.10 -17.66
N GLU A 410 0.08 32.06 -17.25
CA GLU A 410 0.13 33.41 -17.80
C GLU A 410 1.26 33.59 -18.86
N THR A 411 2.06 32.52 -19.11
CA THR A 411 3.10 32.55 -20.14
C THR A 411 2.48 32.63 -21.54
N GLU A 412 3.11 33.40 -22.45
CA GLU A 412 2.64 33.52 -23.85
C GLU A 412 2.56 32.15 -24.54
N GLU A 413 3.54 31.27 -24.29
CA GLU A 413 3.59 29.95 -24.88
C GLU A 413 2.42 29.09 -24.42
N PHE A 414 2.08 29.15 -23.11
CA PHE A 414 0.95 28.44 -22.55
C PHE A 414 -0.37 28.97 -23.13
N ILE A 415 -0.56 30.28 -23.12
CA ILE A 415 -1.77 30.93 -23.65
C ILE A 415 -1.97 30.63 -25.14
N LYS A 416 -0.88 30.67 -25.93
CA LYS A 416 -0.92 30.34 -27.36
C LYS A 416 -1.35 28.89 -27.61
N LYS A 417 -0.92 27.95 -26.75
CA LYS A 417 -1.20 26.52 -26.93
C LYS A 417 -2.56 26.11 -26.39
N TYR A 418 -2.96 26.65 -25.24
CA TYR A 418 -4.11 26.18 -24.47
C TYR A 418 -5.21 27.24 -24.23
N GLY A 419 -4.96 28.49 -24.59
CA GLY A 419 -5.86 29.62 -24.33
C GLY A 419 -5.71 30.20 -22.93
N ILE A 420 -6.53 31.22 -22.63
CA ILE A 420 -6.56 31.87 -21.32
C ILE A 420 -7.41 31.01 -20.39
N ILE A 421 -6.88 30.74 -19.22
CA ILE A 421 -7.52 29.91 -18.19
C ILE A 421 -7.83 30.78 -16.98
N ASP A 422 -9.01 30.57 -16.38
CA ASP A 422 -9.32 31.15 -15.07
C ASP A 422 -8.45 30.50 -13.99
N THR A 423 -7.57 31.30 -13.41
CA THR A 423 -6.64 30.90 -12.34
C THR A 423 -7.06 31.45 -10.97
N SER A 424 -8.25 32.01 -10.83
CA SER A 424 -8.73 32.60 -9.57
C SER A 424 -8.77 31.61 -8.41
N TYR A 425 -9.11 30.35 -8.71
CA TYR A 425 -9.17 29.25 -7.74
C TYR A 425 -7.83 28.90 -7.09
N ILE A 426 -6.69 29.30 -7.68
CA ILE A 426 -5.36 29.09 -7.08
C ILE A 426 -5.23 29.80 -5.72
N ASN A 427 -6.03 30.84 -5.50
CA ASN A 427 -6.05 31.58 -4.23
C ASN A 427 -6.97 30.96 -3.17
N ASP A 428 -7.70 29.92 -3.49
CA ASP A 428 -8.58 29.24 -2.56
C ASP A 428 -7.81 28.67 -1.36
N LYS A 429 -8.55 28.32 -0.30
CA LYS A 429 -7.97 27.75 0.91
C LYS A 429 -7.54 26.30 0.73
N ILE A 430 -8.22 25.57 -0.15
CA ILE A 430 -7.99 24.17 -0.48
C ILE A 430 -7.50 24.10 -1.92
N ILE A 431 -6.38 23.43 -2.15
CA ILE A 431 -5.89 23.17 -3.50
C ILE A 431 -6.64 21.98 -4.10
N ASN A 432 -7.00 22.07 -5.38
CA ASN A 432 -7.60 20.97 -6.12
C ASN A 432 -6.65 19.75 -6.18
N TYR A 433 -7.21 18.56 -6.29
CA TYR A 433 -6.44 17.32 -6.35
C TYR A 433 -5.43 17.33 -7.52
N ASP A 434 -5.90 17.65 -8.71
CA ASP A 434 -5.08 17.72 -9.93
C ASP A 434 -4.00 18.82 -9.88
N ASP A 435 -4.26 19.94 -9.21
CA ASP A 435 -3.27 21.00 -9.00
C ASP A 435 -2.21 20.61 -7.95
N SER A 436 -2.58 19.79 -6.97
CA SER A 436 -1.66 19.37 -5.90
C SER A 436 -0.43 18.64 -6.42
N LEU A 437 -0.59 17.80 -7.46
CA LEU A 437 0.51 17.08 -8.10
C LEU A 437 1.51 18.04 -8.72
N ILE A 438 0.99 18.98 -9.48
CA ILE A 438 1.78 19.98 -10.21
C ILE A 438 2.49 20.88 -9.22
N PHE A 439 1.79 21.31 -8.18
CA PHE A 439 2.33 22.21 -7.16
C PHE A 439 3.49 21.56 -6.39
N ILE A 440 3.35 20.30 -5.98
CA ILE A 440 4.42 19.54 -5.34
C ILE A 440 5.61 19.39 -6.28
N TYR A 441 5.35 19.04 -7.53
CA TYR A 441 6.40 18.83 -8.52
C TYR A 441 7.18 20.12 -8.76
N MET A 442 6.48 21.22 -9.04
CA MET A 442 7.07 22.54 -9.21
C MET A 442 7.89 22.97 -7.98
N LYS A 443 7.34 22.80 -6.78
CA LYS A 443 8.02 23.11 -5.52
C LYS A 443 9.28 22.28 -5.36
N GLY A 444 9.22 20.99 -5.71
CA GLY A 444 10.38 20.08 -5.70
C GLY A 444 11.48 20.53 -6.67
N LEU A 445 11.14 21.07 -7.85
CA LEU A 445 12.11 21.62 -8.78
C LEU A 445 12.76 22.92 -8.27
N LEU A 446 12.02 23.72 -7.50
CA LEU A 446 12.49 25.03 -7.00
C LEU A 446 13.30 24.94 -5.71
N GLU A 447 12.98 24.04 -4.79
CA GLU A 447 13.66 23.94 -3.49
C GLU A 447 14.30 22.57 -3.21
N GLY A 448 14.07 21.58 -4.08
CA GLY A 448 14.49 20.20 -3.92
C GLY A 448 13.39 19.33 -3.34
N PHE A 449 13.35 18.07 -3.80
CA PHE A 449 12.44 17.09 -3.22
C PHE A 449 12.97 16.64 -1.87
N PRO A 450 12.13 16.59 -0.81
CA PRO A 450 12.57 16.05 0.46
C PRO A 450 12.91 14.57 0.30
N TYR A 451 14.13 14.20 0.69
CA TYR A 451 14.54 12.80 0.69
C TYR A 451 14.05 12.11 1.96
N ASN A 452 13.28 11.04 1.78
CA ASN A 452 12.91 10.16 2.89
C ASN A 452 13.67 8.83 2.76
N GLY A 453 14.72 8.69 3.57
CA GLY A 453 15.54 7.47 3.63
C GLY A 453 15.04 6.43 4.63
N ILE A 454 14.01 6.74 5.41
CA ILE A 454 13.45 5.85 6.43
C ILE A 454 12.62 4.77 5.75
N MET A 455 11.78 5.14 4.76
CA MET A 455 10.96 4.19 4.02
C MET A 455 11.80 3.30 3.13
N LYS A 456 11.66 1.98 3.31
CA LYS A 456 12.35 0.95 2.54
C LYS A 456 11.45 0.25 1.53
N GLN A 457 10.13 0.22 1.80
CA GLN A 457 9.13 -0.38 0.95
C GLN A 457 7.93 0.54 0.79
N ILE A 458 7.54 0.79 -0.46
CA ILE A 458 6.34 1.54 -0.84
C ILE A 458 5.39 0.58 -1.54
N VAL A 459 4.15 0.55 -1.10
CA VAL A 459 3.07 -0.21 -1.73
C VAL A 459 2.04 0.79 -2.25
N VAL A 460 1.66 0.66 -3.52
CA VAL A 460 0.61 1.48 -4.13
C VAL A 460 -0.49 0.54 -4.59
N ASP A 461 -1.65 0.63 -3.97
CA ASP A 461 -2.84 -0.10 -4.39
C ASP A 461 -3.75 0.78 -5.23
N GLU A 462 -4.61 0.17 -6.05
CA GLU A 462 -5.44 0.85 -7.07
C GLU A 462 -4.61 1.77 -7.96
N ALA A 463 -3.49 1.24 -8.41
CA ALA A 463 -2.43 1.95 -9.13
C ALA A 463 -2.90 2.69 -10.39
N GLN A 464 -3.99 2.23 -11.01
CA GLN A 464 -4.56 2.81 -12.22
C GLN A 464 -5.13 4.22 -12.00
N ASP A 465 -5.40 4.61 -10.75
CA ASP A 465 -5.94 5.93 -10.44
C ASP A 465 -4.84 6.98 -10.18
N TYR A 466 -3.57 6.55 -10.12
CA TYR A 466 -2.41 7.44 -9.99
C TYR A 466 -1.84 7.77 -11.37
N THR A 467 -1.46 9.02 -11.57
CA THR A 467 -0.81 9.48 -12.81
C THR A 467 0.70 9.20 -12.81
N PRO A 468 1.38 9.16 -13.96
CA PRO A 468 2.83 9.03 -14.04
C PRO A 468 3.59 10.11 -13.24
N LEU A 469 3.07 11.34 -13.17
CA LEU A 469 3.68 12.41 -12.39
C LEU A 469 3.70 12.09 -10.89
N GLN A 470 2.64 11.47 -10.35
CA GLN A 470 2.61 11.02 -8.95
C GLN A 470 3.68 9.96 -8.69
N TYR A 471 3.82 8.99 -9.57
CA TYR A 471 4.88 7.96 -9.46
C TYR A 471 6.28 8.56 -9.56
N PHE A 472 6.48 9.56 -10.42
CA PHE A 472 7.75 10.27 -10.52
C PHE A 472 8.08 10.99 -9.20
N ILE A 473 7.13 11.69 -8.60
CA ILE A 473 7.28 12.36 -7.30
C ILE A 473 7.63 11.34 -6.21
N LEU A 474 6.84 10.26 -6.09
CA LEU A 474 7.08 9.20 -5.10
C LEU A 474 8.47 8.57 -5.28
N LYS A 475 8.85 8.25 -6.52
CA LYS A 475 10.16 7.67 -6.82
C LYS A 475 11.31 8.61 -6.49
N THR A 476 11.13 9.92 -6.67
CA THR A 476 12.13 10.93 -6.35
C THR A 476 12.31 11.09 -4.84
N ILE A 477 11.21 11.15 -4.09
CA ILE A 477 11.22 11.27 -2.63
C ILE A 477 11.76 9.99 -1.97
N PHE A 478 11.33 8.82 -2.44
CA PHE A 478 11.69 7.50 -1.91
C PHE A 478 12.68 6.75 -2.82
N LYS A 479 13.71 7.43 -3.33
CA LYS A 479 14.61 6.87 -4.37
C LYS A 479 15.28 5.54 -4.02
N ASN A 480 15.49 5.27 -2.73
CA ASN A 480 16.12 4.03 -2.27
C ASN A 480 15.11 2.92 -1.94
N ALA A 481 13.83 3.25 -1.80
CA ALA A 481 12.80 2.27 -1.51
C ALA A 481 12.54 1.32 -2.68
N SER A 482 12.07 0.13 -2.35
CA SER A 482 11.46 -0.81 -3.29
C SER A 482 9.98 -0.49 -3.44
N PHE A 483 9.40 -0.79 -4.61
CA PHE A 483 8.00 -0.50 -4.89
C PHE A 483 7.23 -1.79 -5.23
N THR A 484 6.02 -1.90 -4.70
CA THR A 484 5.02 -2.88 -5.12
C THR A 484 3.78 -2.12 -5.56
N ILE A 485 3.46 -2.17 -6.84
CA ILE A 485 2.44 -1.37 -7.49
C ILE A 485 1.39 -2.32 -8.05
N LEU A 486 0.15 -2.24 -7.55
CA LEU A 486 -0.92 -3.16 -7.93
C LEU A 486 -2.11 -2.37 -8.47
N GLY A 487 -2.65 -2.80 -9.61
CA GLY A 487 -3.78 -2.10 -10.21
C GLY A 487 -4.50 -2.92 -11.28
N ASP A 488 -5.62 -2.38 -11.72
CA ASP A 488 -6.42 -2.89 -12.84
C ASP A 488 -6.80 -1.73 -13.76
N VAL A 489 -6.18 -1.65 -14.92
CA VAL A 489 -6.39 -0.56 -15.88
C VAL A 489 -7.85 -0.44 -16.35
N ASN A 490 -8.64 -1.51 -16.21
CA ASN A 490 -10.06 -1.53 -16.58
C ASN A 490 -10.99 -1.02 -15.46
N GLN A 491 -10.48 -0.83 -14.24
CA GLN A 491 -11.23 -0.33 -13.10
C GLN A 491 -10.92 1.14 -12.75
N THR A 492 -10.20 1.87 -13.61
CA THR A 492 -9.90 3.28 -13.31
C THR A 492 -11.17 4.09 -13.14
N ILE A 493 -11.22 4.85 -12.05
CA ILE A 493 -12.24 5.87 -11.78
C ILE A 493 -11.69 7.28 -11.94
N ASN A 494 -10.39 7.43 -12.27
CA ASN A 494 -9.82 8.72 -12.63
C ASN A 494 -10.46 9.20 -13.95
N PRO A 495 -11.20 10.33 -13.95
CA PRO A 495 -11.97 10.73 -15.11
C PRO A 495 -11.13 11.32 -16.25
N TYR A 496 -9.87 11.70 -15.97
CA TYR A 496 -9.03 12.44 -16.91
C TYR A 496 -7.78 11.68 -17.36
N TYR A 497 -7.39 10.61 -16.63
CA TYR A 497 -6.21 9.81 -16.97
C TYR A 497 -6.54 8.32 -16.94
N LYS A 498 -6.12 7.61 -17.97
CA LYS A 498 -6.29 6.16 -18.09
C LYS A 498 -5.02 5.54 -18.68
N TYR A 499 -4.59 4.44 -18.07
CA TYR A 499 -3.53 3.60 -18.63
C TYR A 499 -4.10 2.59 -19.64
N ASP A 500 -3.36 2.36 -20.71
CA ASP A 500 -3.57 1.17 -21.54
C ASP A 500 -2.98 -0.07 -20.88
N THR A 501 -1.84 0.09 -20.20
CA THR A 501 -1.16 -0.92 -19.38
C THR A 501 -0.28 -0.24 -18.34
N LEU A 502 -0.20 -0.81 -17.13
CA LEU A 502 0.71 -0.33 -16.08
C LEU A 502 2.19 -0.50 -16.44
N LYS A 503 2.52 -1.32 -17.45
CA LYS A 503 3.88 -1.43 -17.97
C LYS A 503 4.47 -0.09 -18.43
N LYS A 504 3.63 0.91 -18.71
CA LYS A 504 4.06 2.27 -19.01
C LYS A 504 4.94 2.88 -17.90
N LEU A 505 4.78 2.40 -16.66
CA LEU A 505 5.57 2.80 -15.50
C LEU A 505 7.03 2.32 -15.55
N ASP A 506 7.41 1.39 -16.41
CA ASP A 506 8.80 0.96 -16.63
C ASP A 506 9.72 2.13 -16.98
N LYS A 507 9.16 3.18 -17.61
CA LYS A 507 9.90 4.42 -17.91
C LYS A 507 10.35 5.17 -16.64
N ILE A 508 9.63 4.99 -15.54
CA ILE A 508 9.93 5.62 -14.23
C ILE A 508 10.75 4.67 -13.36
N PHE A 509 10.40 3.38 -13.39
CA PHE A 509 11.03 2.33 -12.58
C PHE A 509 11.99 1.51 -13.44
N THR A 510 13.13 2.10 -13.80
CA THR A 510 14.07 1.52 -14.81
C THR A 510 14.95 0.40 -14.28
N SER A 511 15.09 0.21 -12.97
CA SER A 511 16.04 -0.75 -12.40
C SER A 511 15.35 -1.91 -11.70
N ARG A 512 15.68 -3.17 -12.10
CA ARG A 512 15.21 -4.40 -11.47
C ARG A 512 13.68 -4.42 -11.28
N THR A 513 12.95 -4.11 -12.36
CA THR A 513 11.49 -4.08 -12.37
C THR A 513 10.95 -5.34 -13.04
N ALA A 514 9.96 -5.98 -12.41
CA ALA A 514 9.18 -7.05 -13.01
C ALA A 514 7.72 -6.60 -13.20
N ASN A 515 7.16 -7.00 -14.34
CA ASN A 515 5.74 -6.86 -14.67
C ASN A 515 5.07 -8.22 -14.56
N LEU A 516 4.17 -8.36 -13.61
CA LEU A 516 3.46 -9.61 -13.33
C LEU A 516 1.95 -9.43 -13.54
N ARG A 517 1.23 -10.52 -13.78
CA ARG A 517 -0.20 -10.46 -14.06
C ARG A 517 -0.96 -11.52 -13.25
N LEU A 518 -2.11 -11.12 -12.71
CA LEU A 518 -3.09 -12.00 -12.08
C LEU A 518 -4.30 -12.14 -13.02
N THR A 519 -4.54 -13.34 -13.50
CA THR A 519 -5.54 -13.63 -14.56
C THR A 519 -6.82 -14.28 -14.03
N LYS A 520 -6.81 -14.74 -12.78
CA LYS A 520 -7.93 -15.46 -12.16
C LYS A 520 -8.66 -14.56 -11.16
N THR A 521 -9.99 -14.64 -11.15
CA THR A 521 -10.83 -13.96 -10.16
C THR A 521 -11.49 -14.94 -9.21
N TYR A 522 -11.53 -14.55 -7.94
CA TYR A 522 -12.11 -15.32 -6.83
C TYR A 522 -13.42 -14.73 -6.33
N ARG A 523 -13.70 -13.48 -6.69
CA ARG A 523 -14.85 -12.72 -6.19
C ARG A 523 -16.11 -12.97 -7.00
N SER A 524 -16.01 -12.94 -8.31
CA SER A 524 -17.15 -12.92 -9.21
C SER A 524 -17.45 -14.30 -9.80
N SER A 525 -18.72 -14.60 -10.03
CA SER A 525 -19.15 -15.82 -10.70
C SER A 525 -18.73 -15.85 -12.18
N LYS A 526 -18.73 -17.05 -12.75
CA LYS A 526 -18.36 -17.28 -14.15
C LYS A 526 -19.23 -16.43 -15.10
N GLU A 527 -20.53 -16.35 -14.83
CA GLU A 527 -21.49 -15.62 -15.66
C GLU A 527 -21.20 -14.13 -15.70
N ILE A 528 -20.83 -13.53 -14.56
CA ILE A 528 -20.43 -12.11 -14.48
C ILE A 528 -19.13 -11.90 -15.27
N ILE A 529 -18.15 -12.78 -15.12
CA ILE A 529 -16.88 -12.66 -15.82
C ILE A 529 -17.02 -12.84 -17.31
N GLU A 530 -17.77 -13.81 -17.77
CA GLU A 530 -18.06 -13.99 -19.21
C GLU A 530 -18.77 -12.76 -19.81
N TYR A 531 -19.65 -12.15 -19.03
CA TYR A 531 -20.33 -10.94 -19.46
C TYR A 531 -19.39 -9.72 -19.51
N THR A 532 -18.58 -9.50 -18.46
CA THR A 532 -17.61 -8.40 -18.44
C THR A 532 -16.52 -8.56 -19.49
N ASN A 533 -16.06 -9.80 -19.75
CA ASN A 533 -15.11 -10.10 -20.82
C ASN A 533 -15.65 -9.70 -22.21
N LYS A 534 -16.94 -9.92 -22.47
CA LYS A 534 -17.59 -9.45 -23.71
C LYS A 534 -17.61 -7.93 -23.84
N ILE A 535 -17.88 -7.21 -22.73
CA ILE A 535 -17.87 -5.75 -22.74
C ILE A 535 -16.47 -5.19 -22.96
N LEU A 536 -15.47 -5.76 -22.29
CA LEU A 536 -14.08 -5.28 -22.30
C LEU A 536 -13.24 -5.90 -23.42
N ASN A 537 -13.80 -6.84 -24.19
CA ASN A 537 -13.12 -7.61 -25.22
C ASN A 537 -11.85 -8.30 -24.70
N LEU A 538 -11.99 -9.01 -23.55
CA LEU A 538 -10.91 -9.74 -22.89
C LEU A 538 -11.10 -11.24 -23.11
N ASP A 539 -10.02 -11.97 -23.36
CA ASP A 539 -10.01 -13.43 -23.60
C ASP A 539 -9.20 -14.23 -22.56
N PHE A 540 -8.45 -13.55 -21.68
CA PHE A 540 -7.53 -14.16 -20.75
C PHE A 540 -8.03 -14.23 -19.29
N VAL A 541 -9.23 -13.70 -19.01
CA VAL A 541 -9.79 -13.63 -17.65
C VAL A 541 -10.68 -14.83 -17.39
N SER A 542 -10.40 -15.56 -16.32
CA SER A 542 -11.19 -16.70 -15.89
C SER A 542 -11.69 -16.57 -14.46
N ALA A 543 -12.92 -17.05 -14.20
CA ALA A 543 -13.45 -17.18 -12.86
C ALA A 543 -13.11 -18.56 -12.33
N ILE A 544 -12.72 -18.62 -11.04
CA ILE A 544 -12.54 -19.89 -10.33
C ILE A 544 -13.89 -20.35 -9.77
N ARG A 545 -14.76 -19.41 -9.43
CA ARG A 545 -16.06 -19.70 -8.86
C ARG A 545 -17.03 -20.25 -9.91
N ASN A 546 -17.34 -21.54 -9.81
CA ASN A 546 -18.30 -22.26 -10.66
C ASN A 546 -19.64 -22.39 -9.91
N ASN A 547 -20.36 -21.28 -9.77
CA ASN A 547 -21.71 -21.36 -9.26
C ASN A 547 -22.67 -21.39 -10.45
N ASN A 548 -23.67 -22.27 -10.42
CA ASN A 548 -24.83 -22.23 -11.33
C ASN A 548 -25.72 -21.04 -10.95
N ASP A 549 -25.15 -19.84 -10.95
CA ASP A 549 -25.82 -18.64 -10.48
C ASP A 549 -26.71 -18.04 -11.56
N ILE A 550 -27.57 -17.14 -11.11
CA ILE A 550 -28.49 -16.42 -11.97
C ILE A 550 -27.68 -15.62 -12.99
N PRO A 551 -27.96 -15.79 -14.29
CA PRO A 551 -27.27 -15.04 -15.33
C PRO A 551 -27.53 -13.55 -15.19
N VAL A 552 -26.62 -12.73 -15.74
CA VAL A 552 -26.83 -11.28 -15.86
C VAL A 552 -28.07 -11.02 -16.72
N VAL A 553 -29.08 -10.38 -16.14
CA VAL A 553 -30.37 -10.13 -16.81
C VAL A 553 -30.50 -8.65 -17.14
N PHE A 554 -30.76 -8.35 -18.41
CA PHE A 554 -31.15 -7.03 -18.86
C PHE A 554 -32.66 -6.92 -18.88
N LYS A 555 -33.17 -5.89 -18.18
CA LYS A 555 -34.58 -5.54 -18.29
C LYS A 555 -34.72 -4.12 -18.84
N LYS A 556 -35.56 -3.96 -19.85
CA LYS A 556 -35.97 -2.64 -20.33
C LYS A 556 -37.11 -2.17 -19.45
N GLU A 557 -36.90 -1.10 -18.72
CA GLU A 557 -37.86 -0.55 -17.77
C GLU A 557 -39.08 0.02 -18.50
N LYS A 558 -40.25 -0.26 -17.94
CA LYS A 558 -41.52 0.41 -18.29
C LYS A 558 -41.91 1.39 -17.21
N ASN A 559 -41.78 1.00 -15.95
CA ASN A 559 -42.03 1.83 -14.77
C ASN A 559 -40.98 1.50 -13.71
N ILE A 560 -40.03 2.39 -13.50
CA ILE A 560 -38.89 2.19 -12.59
C ILE A 560 -39.33 1.78 -11.18
N LYS A 561 -40.37 2.41 -10.64
CA LYS A 561 -40.87 2.12 -9.29
C LYS A 561 -41.38 0.69 -9.17
N GLU A 562 -42.34 0.35 -10.03
CA GLU A 562 -43.00 -0.96 -10.00
C GLU A 562 -42.02 -2.09 -10.32
N ASP A 563 -41.15 -1.89 -11.32
CA ASP A 563 -40.16 -2.87 -11.75
C ASP A 563 -39.13 -3.13 -10.63
N LEU A 564 -38.66 -2.10 -9.89
CA LEU A 564 -37.76 -2.27 -8.77
C LEU A 564 -38.42 -2.99 -7.58
N ILE A 565 -39.67 -2.60 -7.22
CA ILE A 565 -40.41 -3.26 -6.13
C ILE A 565 -40.64 -4.73 -6.44
N GLU A 566 -41.06 -5.07 -7.66
CA GLU A 566 -41.26 -6.45 -8.08
C GLU A 566 -39.95 -7.26 -8.01
N ASN A 567 -38.87 -6.74 -8.58
CA ASN A 567 -37.56 -7.41 -8.56
C ASN A 567 -37.04 -7.63 -7.14
N ILE A 568 -37.11 -6.59 -6.28
CA ILE A 568 -36.65 -6.69 -4.89
C ILE A 568 -37.46 -7.72 -4.12
N ASN A 569 -38.77 -7.73 -4.27
CA ASN A 569 -39.67 -8.69 -3.60
C ASN A 569 -39.40 -10.13 -4.07
N ASN A 570 -39.11 -10.34 -5.34
CA ASN A 570 -38.75 -11.65 -5.89
C ASN A 570 -37.41 -12.16 -5.37
N LEU A 571 -36.47 -11.26 -5.02
CA LEU A 571 -35.15 -11.57 -4.54
C LEU A 571 -35.05 -11.70 -3.01
N LYS A 572 -35.95 -11.02 -2.26
CA LYS A 572 -35.94 -11.02 -0.77
C LYS A 572 -35.96 -12.42 -0.13
N ASN A 573 -36.62 -13.37 -0.76
CA ASN A 573 -36.73 -14.74 -0.25
C ASN A 573 -35.48 -15.60 -0.62
N LYS A 574 -34.62 -15.13 -1.52
CA LYS A 574 -33.45 -15.87 -2.01
C LYS A 574 -32.14 -15.35 -1.44
N TYR A 575 -32.08 -14.06 -1.12
CA TYR A 575 -30.84 -13.38 -0.73
C TYR A 575 -31.01 -12.64 0.60
N LYS A 576 -29.97 -12.66 1.41
CA LYS A 576 -29.92 -11.98 2.73
C LYS A 576 -29.85 -10.47 2.61
N SER A 577 -29.21 -9.97 1.57
CA SER A 577 -29.06 -8.53 1.28
C SER A 577 -29.22 -8.25 -0.19
N ILE A 578 -29.80 -7.09 -0.51
CA ILE A 578 -30.01 -6.62 -1.87
C ILE A 578 -29.55 -5.16 -1.94
N ALA A 579 -28.75 -4.82 -2.93
CA ALA A 579 -28.31 -3.45 -3.15
C ALA A 579 -28.85 -2.91 -4.48
N VAL A 580 -29.32 -1.66 -4.46
CA VAL A 580 -29.67 -0.89 -5.66
C VAL A 580 -28.56 0.13 -5.89
N ILE A 581 -27.78 -0.07 -6.94
CA ILE A 581 -26.63 0.79 -7.28
C ILE A 581 -27.04 1.77 -8.37
N THR A 582 -26.76 3.05 -8.17
CA THR A 582 -27.07 4.14 -9.09
C THR A 582 -25.78 4.83 -9.55
N LYS A 583 -25.89 5.63 -10.61
CA LYS A 583 -24.74 6.32 -11.21
C LYS A 583 -24.15 7.43 -10.33
N ASN A 584 -24.98 8.09 -9.53
CA ASN A 584 -24.58 9.21 -8.67
C ASN A 584 -25.54 9.42 -7.50
N ASP A 585 -25.15 10.28 -6.55
CA ASP A 585 -25.93 10.59 -5.35
C ASP A 585 -27.31 11.20 -5.65
N LYS A 586 -27.46 11.97 -6.75
CA LYS A 586 -28.74 12.55 -7.16
C LYS A 586 -29.74 11.46 -7.55
N GLU A 587 -29.28 10.48 -8.33
CA GLU A 587 -30.10 9.31 -8.70
C GLU A 587 -30.39 8.43 -7.48
N ALA A 588 -29.42 8.19 -6.60
CA ALA A 588 -29.60 7.42 -5.37
C ALA A 588 -30.71 8.04 -4.49
N ASN A 589 -30.63 9.36 -4.26
CA ASN A 589 -31.65 10.08 -3.51
C ASN A 589 -33.04 10.01 -4.19
N LYS A 590 -33.08 10.11 -5.53
CA LYS A 590 -34.31 9.99 -6.29
C LYS A 590 -34.95 8.61 -6.13
N ILE A 591 -34.17 7.54 -6.30
CA ILE A 591 -34.63 6.16 -6.15
C ILE A 591 -35.02 5.87 -4.70
N TYR A 592 -34.21 6.30 -3.72
CA TYR A 592 -34.54 6.17 -2.30
C TYR A 592 -35.90 6.82 -1.97
N ASN A 593 -36.11 8.07 -2.38
CA ASN A 593 -37.40 8.76 -2.15
C ASN A 593 -38.59 8.10 -2.86
N LEU A 594 -38.33 7.42 -3.98
CA LEU A 594 -39.34 6.69 -4.73
C LEU A 594 -39.77 5.41 -4.02
N LEU A 595 -38.86 4.73 -3.30
CA LEU A 595 -39.04 3.38 -2.74
C LEU A 595 -39.25 3.35 -1.22
N LYS A 596 -38.82 4.38 -0.46
CA LYS A 596 -38.81 4.39 1.01
C LYS A 596 -40.18 4.19 1.69
N ASN A 597 -41.27 4.46 1.01
CA ASN A 597 -42.62 4.27 1.55
C ASN A 597 -43.19 2.86 1.30
N ASP A 598 -42.60 2.11 0.36
CA ASP A 598 -43.05 0.79 -0.06
C ASP A 598 -42.10 -0.34 0.40
N LEU A 599 -40.87 -0.01 0.68
CA LEU A 599 -39.82 -0.95 1.04
C LEU A 599 -38.99 -0.45 2.24
N ASP A 600 -38.57 -1.38 3.09
CA ASP A 600 -37.60 -1.10 4.15
C ASP A 600 -36.21 -1.03 3.51
N ILE A 601 -35.72 0.18 3.27
CA ILE A 601 -34.46 0.46 2.60
C ILE A 601 -33.66 1.54 3.32
N SER A 602 -32.34 1.47 3.26
CA SER A 602 -31.42 2.47 3.78
C SER A 602 -30.66 3.14 2.63
N LEU A 603 -30.48 4.45 2.72
CA LEU A 603 -29.63 5.19 1.79
C LEU A 603 -28.20 5.23 2.35
N ILE A 604 -27.27 4.56 1.68
CA ILE A 604 -25.86 4.60 2.00
C ILE A 604 -25.24 5.83 1.33
N LYS A 605 -24.75 6.78 2.14
CA LYS A 605 -23.99 7.93 1.65
C LYS A 605 -22.51 7.65 1.77
N THR A 606 -21.73 8.20 0.85
CA THR A 606 -20.26 8.05 0.81
C THR A 606 -19.55 8.47 2.10
N ASP A 607 -20.19 9.29 2.94
CA ASP A 607 -19.64 9.76 4.22
C ASP A 607 -20.22 9.03 5.45
N SER A 608 -21.06 8.00 5.25
CA SER A 608 -21.63 7.23 6.34
C SER A 608 -20.72 6.05 6.69
N ASN A 609 -20.27 5.97 7.96
CA ASN A 609 -19.53 4.83 8.54
C ASN A 609 -20.43 3.58 8.71
N ILE A 610 -21.17 3.20 7.69
CA ILE A 610 -22.03 2.01 7.70
C ILE A 610 -21.43 1.01 6.71
N TRP A 611 -20.41 0.30 7.19
CA TRP A 611 -19.97 -0.98 6.63
C TRP A 611 -19.69 -1.93 7.78
#